data_6dd9798c18f617327a0f5abcb560fa18
#
_entry.id   6dd9798c18f617327a0f5abcb560fa18
#
_cell.length_a   1.000
_cell.length_b   1.000
_cell.length_c   1.000
_cell.angle_alpha   90.00
_cell.angle_beta   90.00
_cell.angle_gamma   90.00
#
_symmetry.space_group_name_H-M   'P 1'
#
loop_
_entity.id
_entity.type
_entity.pdbx_description
1 polymer ?
#
loop_
_entity_poly.entity_id
_entity_poly.type
_entity_poly.pdbx_seq_one_letter_code
_entity_poly.pdbx_strand_id
1 'polypeptide(L)'
;MDISHFDFDLPQELIASRPIQPRNISRLLIGSDPVCHDNFNNILNYIEKNDLLVVNNSKVIPAYFSIKHKSNEVRITFHKKIEESLWKAFIKPGKKINEGDKIFLDDSYFLDVIEKTREGDFIIKINGDEDIVFRNFGKMPLPPYILKSRNSDKNDFNDYQTVYASHDGSIAAPTAGLHFNNEIFNKIKDRDQLAEITLHVGAGTFMPIRDNIENHKMHSEVGFISNEVIELIKEKKSKKGRIISVGTT
;
A
#
# COMPACT_ATOMS: atom_id res chain seq x y z
N MET A 1 -6.69 -22.38 12.66
CA MET A 1 -5.92 -21.51 13.61
C MET A 1 -6.94 -20.55 14.24
N ASP A 2 -6.98 -20.47 15.57
CA ASP A 2 -7.93 -19.59 16.26
C ASP A 2 -7.43 -18.14 16.21
N ILE A 3 -8.28 -17.22 15.71
CA ILE A 3 -7.96 -15.78 15.60
C ILE A 3 -7.74 -15.13 16.97
N SER A 4 -8.32 -15.69 18.04
CA SER A 4 -8.16 -15.21 19.42
C SER A 4 -6.70 -15.25 19.90
N HIS A 5 -5.86 -16.11 19.32
CA HIS A 5 -4.41 -16.13 19.63
C HIS A 5 -3.66 -14.86 19.21
N PHE A 6 -4.27 -14.03 18.35
CA PHE A 6 -3.71 -12.77 17.87
C PHE A 6 -4.42 -11.56 18.49
N ASP A 7 -5.38 -11.80 19.38
CA ASP A 7 -6.08 -10.73 20.07
C ASP A 7 -5.30 -10.32 21.33
N PHE A 8 -4.97 -9.04 21.42
CA PHE A 8 -4.27 -8.45 22.55
C PHE A 8 -4.64 -6.98 22.69
N ASP A 9 -4.50 -6.44 23.87
CA ASP A 9 -4.69 -5.01 24.11
C ASP A 9 -3.53 -4.21 23.53
N LEU A 10 -3.84 -3.43 22.47
CA LEU A 10 -2.89 -2.52 21.83
C LEU A 10 -3.22 -1.08 22.20
N PRO A 11 -2.48 -0.45 23.12
CA PRO A 11 -2.68 0.94 23.48
C PRO A 11 -2.55 1.86 22.26
N GLN A 12 -3.49 2.79 22.11
CA GLN A 12 -3.56 3.65 20.92
C GLN A 12 -2.33 4.56 20.78
N GLU A 13 -1.71 4.95 21.87
CA GLU A 13 -0.48 5.76 21.92
C GLU A 13 0.74 5.03 21.34
N LEU A 14 0.69 3.69 21.23
CA LEU A 14 1.75 2.89 20.60
C LEU A 14 1.60 2.80 19.08
N ILE A 15 0.50 3.31 18.53
CA ILE A 15 0.26 3.30 17.09
C ILE A 15 0.81 4.59 16.48
N ALA A 16 1.89 4.48 15.73
CA ALA A 16 2.46 5.63 15.03
C ALA A 16 1.51 6.14 13.94
N SER A 17 1.19 7.42 13.97
CA SER A 17 0.35 8.07 12.96
C SER A 17 1.15 8.61 11.75
N ARG A 18 2.49 8.73 11.88
CA ARG A 18 3.44 9.13 10.86
C ARG A 18 4.75 8.38 10.99
N PRO A 19 5.53 8.22 9.90
CA PRO A 19 6.90 7.78 10.00
C PRO A 19 7.73 8.74 10.86
N ILE A 20 8.62 8.21 11.69
CA ILE A 20 9.62 9.02 12.39
C ILE A 20 10.55 9.68 11.38
N GLN A 21 11.05 10.88 11.69
CA GLN A 21 12.00 11.59 10.85
C GLN A 21 13.33 11.82 11.60
N PRO A 22 14.46 11.45 10.97
CA PRO A 22 14.60 10.68 9.74
C PRO A 22 14.10 9.23 9.90
N ARG A 23 13.62 8.61 8.81
CA ARG A 23 12.93 7.30 8.83
C ARG A 23 13.77 6.17 9.42
N ASN A 24 15.06 6.20 9.18
CA ASN A 24 16.03 5.17 9.55
C ASN A 24 16.38 5.13 11.04
N ILE A 25 15.94 6.09 11.87
CA ILE A 25 16.10 6.00 13.33
C ILE A 25 14.96 5.23 14.02
N SER A 26 14.04 4.65 13.27
CA SER A 26 13.00 3.79 13.84
C SER A 26 13.60 2.61 14.60
N ARG A 27 12.88 2.16 15.62
CA ARG A 27 13.28 0.98 16.39
C ARG A 27 13.20 -0.27 15.52
N LEU A 28 14.16 -1.17 15.70
CA LEU A 28 14.23 -2.47 15.05
C LEU A 28 14.21 -3.56 16.11
N LEU A 29 13.27 -4.49 15.98
CA LEU A 29 13.21 -5.69 16.79
C LEU A 29 13.82 -6.85 16.01
N ILE A 30 14.83 -7.49 16.57
CA ILE A 30 15.46 -8.67 15.99
C ILE A 30 14.84 -9.89 16.67
N GLY A 31 14.10 -10.67 15.88
CA GLY A 31 13.40 -11.89 16.32
C GLY A 31 14.34 -13.09 16.47
N SER A 32 15.49 -12.88 17.10
CA SER A 32 16.44 -13.95 17.49
C SER A 32 16.08 -14.53 18.85
N ASP A 33 16.77 -15.55 19.28
CA ASP A 33 16.71 -16.09 20.63
C ASP A 33 18.06 -15.88 21.33
N PRO A 34 18.15 -14.99 22.31
CA PRO A 34 17.12 -14.09 22.82
C PRO A 34 16.76 -12.95 21.86
N VAL A 35 15.56 -12.41 22.00
CA VAL A 35 15.10 -11.22 21.26
C VAL A 35 15.99 -10.02 21.59
N CYS A 36 16.42 -9.29 20.55
CA CYS A 36 17.26 -8.11 20.69
C CYS A 36 16.59 -6.86 20.11
N HIS A 37 16.94 -5.69 20.64
CA HIS A 37 16.48 -4.39 20.17
C HIS A 37 17.63 -3.61 19.56
N ASP A 38 17.35 -2.96 18.42
CA ASP A 38 18.30 -2.11 17.70
C ASP A 38 17.56 -0.93 17.05
N ASN A 39 18.26 -0.15 16.25
CA ASN A 39 17.72 0.86 15.36
C ASN A 39 17.85 0.42 13.90
N PHE A 40 16.90 0.86 13.06
CA PHE A 40 16.91 0.50 11.64
C PHE A 40 18.18 0.98 10.90
N ASN A 41 18.85 2.01 11.38
CA ASN A 41 20.18 2.43 10.88
C ASN A 41 21.19 1.27 10.80
N ASN A 42 21.06 0.30 11.67
CA ASN A 42 21.98 -0.82 11.79
C ASN A 42 21.55 -2.04 10.97
N ILE A 43 20.49 -1.92 10.15
CA ILE A 43 19.95 -3.05 9.35
C ILE A 43 21.01 -3.74 8.50
N LEU A 44 22.00 -2.99 7.99
CA LEU A 44 23.09 -3.53 7.19
C LEU A 44 23.97 -4.53 7.92
N ASN A 45 24.01 -4.51 9.25
CA ASN A 45 24.77 -5.47 10.07
C ASN A 45 24.12 -6.85 10.09
N TYR A 46 22.84 -6.93 9.72
CA TYR A 46 22.04 -8.16 9.69
C TYR A 46 21.93 -8.78 8.29
N ILE A 47 22.55 -8.13 7.28
CA ILE A 47 22.56 -8.57 5.89
C ILE A 47 23.94 -9.11 5.57
N GLU A 48 24.02 -10.42 5.31
CA GLU A 48 25.26 -11.10 4.98
C GLU A 48 25.60 -10.95 3.50
N LYS A 49 26.86 -11.22 3.13
CA LYS A 49 27.40 -10.97 1.77
C LYS A 49 26.59 -11.60 0.65
N ASN A 50 26.01 -12.79 0.86
CA ASN A 50 25.25 -13.51 -0.16
C ASN A 50 23.75 -13.30 -0.07
N ASP A 51 23.26 -12.55 0.91
CA ASP A 51 21.84 -12.28 1.05
C ASP A 51 21.32 -11.38 -0.05
N LEU A 52 20.02 -11.51 -0.33
CA LEU A 52 19.30 -10.69 -1.28
C LEU A 52 18.05 -10.13 -0.60
N LEU A 53 17.94 -8.80 -0.53
CA LEU A 53 16.71 -8.14 -0.17
C LEU A 53 15.79 -8.05 -1.39
N VAL A 54 14.55 -8.44 -1.20
CA VAL A 54 13.48 -8.28 -2.18
C VAL A 54 12.52 -7.21 -1.67
N VAL A 55 12.36 -6.14 -2.45
CA VAL A 55 11.51 -5.00 -2.13
C VAL A 55 10.40 -4.85 -3.16
N ASN A 56 9.26 -4.32 -2.73
CA ASN A 56 8.16 -3.97 -3.61
C ASN A 56 8.25 -2.50 -4.00
N ASN A 57 8.55 -2.23 -5.29
CA ASN A 57 8.70 -0.88 -5.83
C ASN A 57 7.38 -0.27 -6.34
N SER A 58 6.25 -0.89 -6.02
CA SER A 58 4.95 -0.32 -6.36
C SER A 58 4.72 1.01 -5.65
N LYS A 59 4.16 1.97 -6.37
CA LYS A 59 3.90 3.33 -5.87
C LYS A 59 2.42 3.53 -5.63
N VAL A 60 2.10 4.11 -4.47
CA VAL A 60 0.72 4.40 -4.09
C VAL A 60 0.21 5.59 -4.90
N ILE A 61 -0.95 5.40 -5.53
CA ILE A 61 -1.66 6.47 -6.23
C ILE A 61 -2.65 7.18 -5.29
N PRO A 62 -2.96 8.47 -5.50
CA PRO A 62 -3.89 9.22 -4.65
C PRO A 62 -5.35 8.83 -4.92
N ALA A 63 -5.68 7.57 -4.69
CA ALA A 63 -6.93 6.92 -5.09
C ALA A 63 -8.11 7.17 -4.15
N TYR A 64 -7.98 8.02 -3.13
CA TYR A 64 -9.04 8.36 -2.20
C TYR A 64 -9.61 9.75 -2.46
N PHE A 65 -10.93 9.84 -2.64
CA PHE A 65 -11.66 11.08 -2.90
C PHE A 65 -12.70 11.32 -1.80
N SER A 66 -12.82 12.56 -1.35
CA SER A 66 -13.89 13.02 -0.46
C SER A 66 -14.57 14.22 -1.12
N ILE A 67 -15.79 14.03 -1.59
CA ILE A 67 -16.50 14.93 -2.51
C ILE A 67 -17.90 15.15 -2.00
N LYS A 68 -18.44 16.35 -2.21
CA LYS A 68 -19.88 16.63 -2.01
C LYS A 68 -20.67 16.19 -3.25
N HIS A 69 -21.66 15.31 -3.05
CA HIS A 69 -22.60 14.91 -4.09
C HIS A 69 -24.03 14.95 -3.53
N LYS A 70 -24.96 15.67 -4.18
CA LYS A 70 -26.38 15.78 -3.74
C LYS A 70 -26.52 16.07 -2.24
N SER A 71 -25.83 17.06 -1.72
CA SER A 71 -25.83 17.48 -0.29
C SER A 71 -25.20 16.46 0.68
N ASN A 72 -24.59 15.38 0.20
CA ASN A 72 -23.90 14.40 1.02
C ASN A 72 -22.40 14.44 0.77
N GLU A 73 -21.61 14.17 1.81
CA GLU A 73 -20.22 13.81 1.64
C GLU A 73 -20.14 12.35 1.15
N VAL A 74 -19.49 12.16 0.02
CA VAL A 74 -19.25 10.85 -0.59
C VAL A 74 -17.76 10.60 -0.61
N ARG A 75 -17.35 9.44 -0.08
CA ARG A 75 -15.98 8.97 -0.06
C ARG A 75 -15.82 7.84 -1.07
N ILE A 76 -14.90 8.01 -2.00
CA ILE A 76 -14.61 7.06 -3.07
C ILE A 76 -13.18 6.58 -2.89
N THR A 77 -12.97 5.28 -2.94
CA THR A 77 -11.62 4.67 -2.97
C THR A 77 -11.53 3.80 -4.20
N PHE A 78 -10.81 4.27 -5.21
CA PHE A 78 -10.48 3.47 -6.38
C PHE A 78 -9.53 2.36 -5.96
N HIS A 79 -9.76 1.12 -6.42
CA HIS A 79 -8.95 -0.01 -5.94
C HIS A 79 -8.49 -0.99 -7.02
N LYS A 80 -9.08 -0.94 -8.20
CA LYS A 80 -8.67 -1.80 -9.31
C LYS A 80 -8.96 -1.13 -10.65
N LYS A 81 -7.93 -0.95 -11.45
CA LYS A 81 -8.08 -0.52 -12.85
C LYS A 81 -8.63 -1.69 -13.68
N ILE A 82 -9.67 -1.44 -14.47
CA ILE A 82 -10.27 -2.42 -15.39
C ILE A 82 -9.66 -2.19 -16.77
N GLU A 83 -9.73 -0.94 -17.25
CA GLU A 83 -9.15 -0.45 -18.49
C GLU A 83 -8.90 1.06 -18.37
N GLU A 84 -8.48 1.71 -19.45
CA GLU A 84 -8.24 3.15 -19.44
C GLU A 84 -9.46 3.92 -18.96
N SER A 85 -9.27 4.78 -17.96
CA SER A 85 -10.30 5.58 -17.31
C SER A 85 -11.45 4.81 -16.65
N LEU A 86 -11.43 3.48 -16.64
CA LEU A 86 -12.46 2.64 -16.04
C LEU A 86 -11.92 1.87 -14.83
N TRP A 87 -12.53 2.09 -13.66
CA TRP A 87 -12.04 1.59 -12.39
C TRP A 87 -13.14 0.93 -11.56
N LYS A 88 -12.76 -0.07 -10.76
CA LYS A 88 -13.54 -0.48 -9.59
C LYS A 88 -13.23 0.43 -8.41
N ALA A 89 -14.27 0.80 -7.67
CA ALA A 89 -14.15 1.66 -6.51
C ALA A 89 -15.13 1.29 -5.39
N PHE A 90 -14.71 1.48 -4.15
CA PHE A 90 -15.63 1.49 -3.01
C PHE A 90 -16.20 2.88 -2.81
N ILE A 91 -17.51 2.99 -2.57
CA ILE A 91 -18.18 4.26 -2.28
C ILE A 91 -18.89 4.18 -0.94
N LYS A 92 -18.71 5.20 -0.10
CA LYS A 92 -19.41 5.36 1.19
C LYS A 92 -20.00 6.78 1.29
N PRO A 93 -21.32 6.89 1.57
CA PRO A 93 -22.33 5.83 1.72
C PRO A 93 -22.86 5.33 0.35
N GLY A 94 -22.61 4.06 0.03
CA GLY A 94 -22.98 3.47 -1.27
C GLY A 94 -24.50 3.35 -1.54
N LYS A 95 -25.34 3.46 -0.48
CA LYS A 95 -26.82 3.44 -0.61
C LYS A 95 -27.38 4.71 -1.28
N LYS A 96 -26.59 5.78 -1.32
CA LYS A 96 -26.99 7.10 -1.87
C LYS A 96 -26.51 7.31 -3.31
N ILE A 97 -25.82 6.33 -3.88
CA ILE A 97 -25.25 6.39 -5.23
C ILE A 97 -25.96 5.33 -6.06
N ASN A 98 -26.38 5.76 -7.25
CA ASN A 98 -27.08 4.94 -8.23
C ASN A 98 -26.27 4.85 -9.53
N GLU A 99 -26.55 3.82 -10.31
CA GLU A 99 -26.08 3.72 -11.68
C GLU A 99 -26.57 4.91 -12.48
N GLY A 100 -25.71 5.47 -13.34
CA GLY A 100 -25.97 6.67 -14.11
C GLY A 100 -25.75 7.99 -13.36
N ASP A 101 -25.44 7.96 -12.07
CA ASP A 101 -25.08 9.19 -11.35
C ASP A 101 -23.78 9.78 -11.90
N LYS A 102 -23.76 11.12 -12.03
CA LYS A 102 -22.55 11.89 -12.34
C LYS A 102 -22.07 12.59 -11.08
N ILE A 103 -20.86 12.30 -10.65
CA ILE A 103 -20.24 12.90 -9.49
C ILE A 103 -19.23 13.94 -9.98
N PHE A 104 -19.59 15.21 -9.91
CA PHE A 104 -18.74 16.32 -10.35
C PHE A 104 -17.61 16.55 -9.37
N LEU A 105 -16.39 16.66 -9.88
CA LEU A 105 -15.18 17.02 -9.13
C LEU A 105 -15.00 18.55 -9.16
N ASP A 106 -15.21 19.10 -10.35
CA ASP A 106 -15.33 20.55 -10.65
C ASP A 106 -16.20 20.74 -11.92
N ASP A 107 -16.08 21.90 -12.57
CA ASP A 107 -16.83 22.22 -13.78
C ASP A 107 -16.38 21.42 -15.02
N SER A 108 -15.15 20.88 -14.99
CA SER A 108 -14.52 20.21 -16.13
C SER A 108 -14.40 18.69 -15.95
N TYR A 109 -14.28 18.21 -14.71
CA TYR A 109 -14.01 16.81 -14.39
C TYR A 109 -15.16 16.20 -13.60
N PHE A 110 -15.55 14.99 -13.97
CA PHE A 110 -16.60 14.23 -13.28
C PHE A 110 -16.37 12.73 -13.40
N LEU A 111 -17.03 11.99 -12.53
CA LEU A 111 -17.03 10.54 -12.47
C LEU A 111 -18.42 10.04 -12.87
N ASP A 112 -18.50 9.13 -13.84
CA ASP A 112 -19.75 8.43 -14.18
C ASP A 112 -19.82 7.12 -13.40
N VAL A 113 -20.91 6.90 -12.69
CA VAL A 113 -21.21 5.62 -12.05
C VAL A 113 -21.84 4.69 -13.06
N ILE A 114 -21.06 3.74 -13.59
CA ILE A 114 -21.50 2.84 -14.67
C ILE A 114 -22.34 1.71 -14.11
N GLU A 115 -21.88 1.07 -13.02
CA GLU A 115 -22.51 -0.11 -12.46
C GLU A 115 -22.26 -0.19 -10.94
N LYS A 116 -23.25 -0.75 -10.23
CA LYS A 116 -23.11 -1.18 -8.85
C LYS A 116 -23.04 -2.69 -8.81
N THR A 117 -21.86 -3.23 -8.56
CA THR A 117 -21.63 -4.67 -8.65
C THR A 117 -22.31 -5.45 -7.52
N ARG A 118 -22.52 -6.74 -7.74
CA ARG A 118 -23.06 -7.66 -6.71
C ARG A 118 -22.13 -7.82 -5.50
N GLU A 119 -20.85 -7.52 -5.67
CA GLU A 119 -19.82 -7.57 -4.62
C GLU A 119 -19.86 -6.34 -3.70
N GLY A 120 -20.61 -5.30 -4.11
CA GLY A 120 -20.81 -4.08 -3.33
C GLY A 120 -19.82 -2.95 -3.67
N ASP A 121 -18.96 -3.14 -4.64
CA ASP A 121 -18.16 -2.10 -5.26
C ASP A 121 -18.90 -1.48 -6.47
N PHE A 122 -18.31 -0.46 -7.05
CA PHE A 122 -18.86 0.29 -8.18
C PHE A 122 -17.86 0.28 -9.33
N ILE A 123 -18.38 0.21 -10.56
CA ILE A 123 -17.61 0.50 -11.77
C ILE A 123 -17.78 1.98 -12.07
N ILE A 124 -16.67 2.72 -12.12
CA ILE A 124 -16.65 4.16 -12.32
C ILE A 124 -15.78 4.49 -13.51
N LYS A 125 -16.31 5.31 -14.39
CA LYS A 125 -15.57 5.92 -15.48
C LYS A 125 -15.13 7.32 -15.08
N ILE A 126 -13.84 7.59 -15.21
CA ILE A 126 -13.25 8.93 -15.02
C ILE A 126 -13.39 9.67 -16.36
N ASN A 127 -14.03 10.84 -16.34
CA ASN A 127 -14.11 11.68 -17.52
C ASN A 127 -13.02 12.74 -17.48
N GLY A 128 -12.14 12.67 -18.48
CA GLY A 128 -10.92 13.45 -18.59
C GLY A 128 -9.66 12.61 -18.40
N ASP A 129 -8.52 13.28 -18.31
CA ASP A 129 -7.23 12.66 -18.07
C ASP A 129 -7.18 12.12 -16.61
N GLU A 130 -7.04 10.80 -16.47
CA GLU A 130 -7.08 10.15 -15.14
C GLU A 130 -5.92 10.58 -14.24
N ASP A 131 -4.73 10.81 -14.80
CA ASP A 131 -3.56 11.24 -14.01
C ASP A 131 -3.76 12.65 -13.45
N ILE A 132 -4.38 13.54 -14.24
CA ILE A 132 -4.76 14.88 -13.80
C ILE A 132 -5.83 14.79 -12.70
N VAL A 133 -6.83 13.94 -12.88
CA VAL A 133 -7.92 13.74 -11.91
C VAL A 133 -7.38 13.22 -10.58
N PHE A 134 -6.57 12.17 -10.60
CA PHE A 134 -5.97 11.63 -9.38
C PHE A 134 -5.07 12.66 -8.68
N ARG A 135 -4.25 13.39 -9.43
CA ARG A 135 -3.31 14.38 -8.89
C ARG A 135 -4.01 15.57 -8.24
N ASN A 136 -5.09 16.07 -8.85
CA ASN A 136 -5.75 17.30 -8.42
C ASN A 136 -6.81 17.06 -7.34
N PHE A 137 -7.53 15.95 -7.40
CA PHE A 137 -8.68 15.69 -6.52
C PHE A 137 -8.46 14.52 -5.56
N GLY A 138 -7.48 13.66 -5.84
CA GLY A 138 -7.17 12.50 -5.03
C GLY A 138 -6.34 12.84 -3.79
N LYS A 139 -6.49 12.00 -2.77
CA LYS A 139 -5.69 11.98 -1.54
C LYS A 139 -5.08 10.59 -1.37
N MET A 140 -4.02 10.49 -0.59
CA MET A 140 -3.42 9.20 -0.27
C MET A 140 -4.43 8.34 0.50
N PRO A 141 -4.66 7.09 0.07
CA PRO A 141 -5.58 6.15 0.72
C PRO A 141 -4.95 5.56 1.98
N LEU A 142 -5.03 6.29 3.09
CA LEU A 142 -4.44 5.87 4.36
C LEU A 142 -5.22 4.73 5.02
N PRO A 143 -4.52 3.84 5.74
CA PRO A 143 -5.16 2.81 6.54
C PRO A 143 -6.17 3.36 7.56
N PRO A 144 -7.25 2.61 7.85
CA PRO A 144 -8.29 3.09 8.78
C PRO A 144 -7.78 3.42 10.18
N TYR A 145 -6.73 2.73 10.66
CA TYR A 145 -6.18 3.01 11.99
C TYR A 145 -5.45 4.36 12.06
N ILE A 146 -4.84 4.83 10.95
CA ILE A 146 -4.27 6.17 10.86
C ILE A 146 -5.40 7.21 10.79
N LEU A 147 -6.42 6.97 9.96
CA LEU A 147 -7.55 7.90 9.81
C LEU A 147 -8.39 8.05 11.09
N LYS A 148 -8.30 7.10 12.04
CA LYS A 148 -8.89 7.25 13.39
C LYS A 148 -8.13 8.24 14.26
N SER A 149 -6.82 8.39 14.07
CA SER A 149 -5.98 9.28 14.87
C SER A 149 -5.84 10.68 14.29
N ARG A 150 -5.93 10.84 12.98
CA ARG A 150 -5.79 12.13 12.27
C ARG A 150 -6.45 12.12 10.89
N ASN A 151 -6.71 13.29 10.35
CA ASN A 151 -7.08 13.45 8.95
C ASN A 151 -5.85 13.29 8.03
N SER A 152 -6.09 12.94 6.76
CA SER A 152 -5.04 12.98 5.74
C SER A 152 -4.67 14.41 5.38
N ASP A 153 -3.41 14.63 5.06
CA ASP A 153 -2.89 15.92 4.60
C ASP A 153 -1.84 15.77 3.48
N LYS A 154 -1.26 16.89 3.05
CA LYS A 154 -0.29 16.92 1.95
C LYS A 154 1.01 16.15 2.23
N ASN A 155 1.40 15.99 3.49
CA ASN A 155 2.61 15.27 3.84
C ASN A 155 2.48 13.76 3.56
N ASP A 156 1.25 13.25 3.52
CA ASP A 156 0.99 11.83 3.27
C ASP A 156 1.47 11.37 1.88
N PHE A 157 1.58 12.28 0.91
CA PHE A 157 2.16 11.97 -0.40
C PHE A 157 3.62 11.50 -0.29
N ASN A 158 4.36 12.02 0.70
CA ASN A 158 5.72 11.59 0.98
C ASN A 158 5.76 10.52 2.08
N ASP A 159 4.99 10.70 3.14
CA ASP A 159 5.03 9.83 4.33
C ASP A 159 4.54 8.41 4.03
N TYR A 160 3.59 8.27 3.09
CA TYR A 160 3.00 6.98 2.71
C TYR A 160 3.55 6.44 1.38
N GLN A 161 4.86 6.67 1.14
CA GLN A 161 5.62 6.12 0.01
C GLN A 161 6.97 5.62 0.48
N THR A 162 7.46 4.54 -0.13
CA THR A 162 8.86 4.11 0.04
C THR A 162 9.78 4.97 -0.82
N VAL A 163 11.06 5.03 -0.44
CA VAL A 163 12.07 5.79 -1.21
C VAL A 163 12.36 5.19 -2.60
N TYR A 164 11.95 3.95 -2.82
CA TYR A 164 12.13 3.19 -4.06
C TYR A 164 10.83 2.97 -4.85
N ALA A 165 9.74 3.62 -4.46
CA ALA A 165 8.46 3.55 -5.18
C ALA A 165 8.61 4.16 -6.59
N SER A 166 8.31 3.38 -7.63
CA SER A 166 8.54 3.76 -9.04
C SER A 166 7.39 3.44 -9.98
N HIS A 167 6.59 2.40 -9.71
CA HIS A 167 5.50 1.95 -10.59
C HIS A 167 4.15 2.25 -9.96
N ASP A 168 3.42 3.22 -10.51
CA ASP A 168 2.10 3.63 -10.04
C ASP A 168 1.08 2.49 -10.14
N GLY A 169 0.18 2.35 -9.13
CA GLY A 169 -0.90 1.35 -9.14
C GLY A 169 -1.28 0.78 -7.78
N SER A 170 -0.49 0.97 -6.74
CA SER A 170 -0.86 0.54 -5.39
C SER A 170 -1.88 1.45 -4.72
N ILE A 171 -2.72 0.84 -3.88
CA ILE A 171 -3.65 1.55 -2.98
C ILE A 171 -3.09 1.62 -1.55
N ALA A 172 -2.19 0.72 -1.20
CA ALA A 172 -1.50 0.77 0.09
C ALA A 172 0.01 0.67 -0.09
N ALA A 173 0.74 1.38 0.76
CA ALA A 173 2.19 1.31 0.78
C ALA A 173 2.68 -0.01 1.40
N PRO A 174 3.79 -0.60 0.89
CA PRO A 174 4.50 -1.67 1.59
C PRO A 174 5.18 -1.10 2.83
N THR A 175 4.43 -1.03 3.95
CA THR A 175 4.78 -0.21 5.13
C THR A 175 6.11 -0.61 5.79
N ALA A 176 6.54 -1.87 5.70
CA ALA A 176 7.86 -2.29 6.17
C ALA A 176 9.00 -1.57 5.44
N GLY A 177 8.77 -1.14 4.19
CA GLY A 177 9.73 -0.38 3.39
C GLY A 177 9.84 1.10 3.75
N LEU A 178 8.92 1.63 4.57
CA LEU A 178 8.94 3.05 4.94
C LEU A 178 10.12 3.45 5.83
N HIS A 179 10.80 2.48 6.43
CA HIS A 179 11.96 2.71 7.30
C HIS A 179 13.25 3.00 6.52
N PHE A 180 13.30 2.62 5.24
CA PHE A 180 14.46 2.90 4.41
C PHE A 180 14.55 4.39 4.06
N ASN A 181 15.79 4.89 4.11
CA ASN A 181 16.17 6.14 3.46
C ASN A 181 17.02 5.84 2.22
N ASN A 182 17.29 6.85 1.41
CA ASN A 182 18.09 6.68 0.19
C ASN A 182 19.51 6.18 0.47
N GLU A 183 20.11 6.57 1.59
CA GLU A 183 21.47 6.17 1.95
C GLU A 183 21.56 4.65 2.18
N ILE A 184 20.69 4.09 3.02
CA ILE A 184 20.66 2.65 3.30
C ILE A 184 20.31 1.88 2.03
N PHE A 185 19.30 2.35 1.29
CA PHE A 185 18.86 1.71 0.05
C PHE A 185 19.99 1.63 -0.98
N ASN A 186 20.71 2.72 -1.22
CA ASN A 186 21.83 2.77 -2.16
C ASN A 186 22.99 1.86 -1.70
N LYS A 187 23.31 1.82 -0.40
CA LYS A 187 24.33 0.91 0.13
C LYS A 187 24.03 -0.56 -0.13
N ILE A 188 22.75 -0.97 -0.08
CA ILE A 188 22.33 -2.35 -0.40
C ILE A 188 22.46 -2.60 -1.90
N LYS A 189 22.04 -1.63 -2.71
CA LYS A 189 22.14 -1.70 -4.18
C LYS A 189 23.59 -1.81 -4.64
N ASP A 190 24.48 -1.01 -4.08
CA ASP A 190 25.93 -1.00 -4.40
C ASP A 190 26.64 -2.33 -4.03
N ARG A 191 26.03 -3.13 -3.17
CA ARG A 191 26.51 -4.48 -2.78
C ARG A 191 25.95 -5.60 -3.66
N ASP A 192 25.16 -5.31 -4.68
CA ASP A 192 24.42 -6.31 -5.48
C ASP A 192 23.53 -7.23 -4.61
N GLN A 193 22.89 -6.63 -3.60
CA GLN A 193 22.05 -7.33 -2.62
C GLN A 193 20.59 -6.90 -2.67
N LEU A 194 20.17 -6.26 -3.76
CA LEU A 194 18.81 -5.73 -3.93
C LEU A 194 18.14 -6.36 -5.16
N ALA A 195 16.90 -6.79 -4.98
CA ALA A 195 15.98 -7.13 -6.07
C ALA A 195 14.68 -6.35 -5.91
N GLU A 196 14.19 -5.78 -6.98
CA GLU A 196 12.93 -5.05 -7.02
C GLU A 196 11.87 -5.87 -7.75
N ILE A 197 10.72 -6.03 -7.12
CA ILE A 197 9.51 -6.60 -7.74
C ILE A 197 8.41 -5.55 -7.68
N THR A 198 7.41 -5.69 -8.54
CA THR A 198 6.22 -4.85 -8.48
C THR A 198 5.03 -5.71 -8.08
N LEU A 199 4.40 -5.42 -6.94
CA LEU A 199 3.11 -5.97 -6.55
C LEU A 199 2.20 -4.80 -6.17
N HIS A 200 1.13 -4.61 -6.94
CA HIS A 200 0.17 -3.56 -6.66
C HIS A 200 -0.74 -3.98 -5.52
N VAL A 201 -0.47 -3.44 -4.33
CA VAL A 201 -1.24 -3.74 -3.11
C VAL A 201 -2.63 -3.11 -3.24
N GLY A 202 -3.65 -3.95 -3.23
CA GLY A 202 -5.03 -3.54 -3.37
C GLY A 202 -5.67 -3.07 -2.06
N ALA A 203 -6.88 -2.50 -2.15
CA ALA A 203 -7.63 -2.04 -0.99
C ALA A 203 -8.15 -3.17 -0.08
N GLY A 204 -8.04 -4.42 -0.51
CA GLY A 204 -8.33 -5.59 0.31
C GLY A 204 -7.54 -5.65 1.61
N THR A 205 -6.31 -5.08 1.61
CA THR A 205 -5.46 -4.97 2.81
C THR A 205 -6.08 -4.11 3.92
N PHE A 206 -7.08 -3.27 3.62
CA PHE A 206 -7.80 -2.44 4.60
C PHE A 206 -9.07 -3.11 5.13
N MET A 207 -9.42 -4.27 4.61
CA MET A 207 -10.63 -4.99 5.01
C MET A 207 -10.33 -5.92 6.18
N PRO A 208 -11.10 -5.82 7.28
CA PRO A 208 -10.95 -6.74 8.39
C PRO A 208 -11.46 -8.14 7.98
N ILE A 209 -10.82 -9.16 8.50
CA ILE A 209 -11.38 -10.53 8.46
C ILE A 209 -12.62 -10.53 9.34
N ARG A 210 -13.80 -10.82 8.76
CA ARG A 210 -15.08 -10.75 9.45
C ARG A 210 -15.63 -12.11 9.84
N ASP A 211 -15.21 -13.14 9.13
CA ASP A 211 -15.70 -14.50 9.27
C ASP A 211 -14.59 -15.44 9.77
N ASN A 212 -14.91 -16.73 9.90
CA ASN A 212 -13.91 -17.73 10.17
C ASN A 212 -12.79 -17.64 9.10
N ILE A 213 -11.53 -17.72 9.53
CA ILE A 213 -10.34 -17.63 8.67
C ILE A 213 -10.46 -18.58 7.47
N GLU A 214 -11.02 -19.78 7.67
CA GLU A 214 -11.19 -20.79 6.62
C GLU A 214 -12.14 -20.35 5.50
N ASN A 215 -13.09 -19.47 5.80
CA ASN A 215 -14.08 -18.94 4.85
C ASN A 215 -13.70 -17.58 4.27
N HIS A 216 -12.61 -16.99 4.76
CA HIS A 216 -12.16 -15.67 4.30
C HIS A 216 -11.61 -15.75 2.87
N LYS A 217 -12.27 -15.04 1.96
CA LYS A 217 -11.85 -14.96 0.57
C LYS A 217 -10.82 -13.85 0.38
N MET A 218 -9.56 -14.24 0.17
CA MET A 218 -8.49 -13.29 -0.11
C MET A 218 -8.70 -12.60 -1.47
N HIS A 219 -8.42 -11.31 -1.52
CA HIS A 219 -8.40 -10.55 -2.77
C HIS A 219 -7.14 -10.88 -3.57
N SER A 220 -7.29 -11.01 -4.89
CA SER A 220 -6.14 -11.17 -5.79
C SER A 220 -5.46 -9.83 -6.04
N GLU A 221 -4.15 -9.85 -6.10
CA GLU A 221 -3.32 -8.70 -6.46
C GLU A 221 -2.51 -9.02 -7.72
N VAL A 222 -2.07 -7.99 -8.45
CA VAL A 222 -1.30 -8.14 -9.68
C VAL A 222 0.15 -7.80 -9.40
N GLY A 223 1.04 -8.73 -9.73
CA GLY A 223 2.48 -8.55 -9.55
C GLY A 223 3.27 -8.86 -10.80
N PHE A 224 4.45 -8.25 -10.88
CA PHE A 224 5.42 -8.44 -11.96
C PHE A 224 6.79 -8.72 -11.36
N ILE A 225 7.45 -9.73 -11.91
CA ILE A 225 8.83 -10.08 -11.62
C ILE A 225 9.57 -10.30 -12.93
N SER A 226 10.74 -9.68 -13.09
CA SER A 226 11.52 -9.88 -14.31
C SER A 226 12.33 -11.19 -14.27
N ASN A 227 12.72 -11.68 -15.45
CA ASN A 227 13.56 -12.85 -15.55
C ASN A 227 14.92 -12.64 -14.87
N GLU A 228 15.48 -11.44 -14.95
CA GLU A 228 16.74 -11.07 -14.30
C GLU A 228 16.65 -11.23 -12.78
N VAL A 229 15.53 -10.79 -12.18
CA VAL A 229 15.29 -10.95 -10.74
C VAL A 229 15.14 -12.43 -10.37
N ILE A 230 14.46 -13.23 -11.20
CA ILE A 230 14.32 -14.67 -10.98
C ILE A 230 15.70 -15.35 -10.99
N GLU A 231 16.56 -15.05 -11.97
CA GLU A 231 17.89 -15.63 -12.05
C GLU A 231 18.79 -15.16 -10.89
N LEU A 232 18.70 -13.89 -10.49
CA LEU A 232 19.42 -13.37 -9.33
C LEU A 232 19.02 -14.12 -8.03
N ILE A 233 17.73 -14.36 -7.83
CA ILE A 233 17.23 -15.14 -6.68
C ILE A 233 17.81 -16.55 -6.69
N LYS A 234 17.83 -17.23 -7.86
CA LYS A 234 18.42 -18.57 -8.01
C LYS A 234 19.92 -18.56 -7.70
N GLU A 235 20.65 -17.58 -8.23
CA GLU A 235 22.08 -17.42 -7.98
C GLU A 235 22.39 -17.27 -6.49
N LYS A 236 21.70 -16.34 -5.80
CA LYS A 236 21.92 -16.12 -4.36
C LYS A 236 21.59 -17.36 -3.53
N LYS A 237 20.50 -18.06 -3.86
CA LYS A 237 20.15 -19.34 -3.21
C LYS A 237 21.20 -20.41 -3.43
N SER A 238 21.78 -20.51 -4.63
CA SER A 238 22.85 -21.50 -4.92
C SER A 238 24.12 -21.22 -4.09
N LYS A 239 24.37 -19.96 -3.74
CA LYS A 239 25.44 -19.51 -2.85
C LYS A 239 25.08 -19.60 -1.35
N LYS A 240 23.96 -20.25 -1.01
CA LYS A 240 23.40 -20.37 0.36
C LYS A 240 23.09 -19.02 1.03
N GLY A 241 22.85 -17.97 0.25
CA GLY A 241 22.36 -16.69 0.73
C GLY A 241 20.88 -16.76 1.10
N ARG A 242 20.46 -15.93 2.04
CA ARG A 242 19.05 -15.77 2.40
C ARG A 242 18.34 -14.87 1.39
N ILE A 243 17.08 -15.16 1.13
CA ILE A 243 16.18 -14.23 0.44
C ILE A 243 15.33 -13.55 1.51
N ILE A 244 15.52 -12.26 1.67
CA ILE A 244 14.93 -11.45 2.73
C ILE A 244 13.86 -10.56 2.10
N SER A 245 12.60 -10.88 2.34
CA SER A 245 11.48 -10.06 1.89
C SER A 245 11.28 -8.85 2.81
N VAL A 246 11.13 -7.66 2.24
CA VAL A 246 10.80 -6.46 2.97
C VAL A 246 9.28 -6.29 2.99
N GLY A 247 8.65 -6.77 4.06
CA GLY A 247 7.20 -6.86 4.20
C GLY A 247 6.65 -8.22 3.79
N THR A 248 5.34 -8.24 3.56
CA THR A 248 4.59 -9.48 3.24
C THR A 248 4.28 -9.61 1.74
N THR A 249 4.74 -8.67 0.96
CA THR A 249 4.48 -8.58 -0.48
C THR A 249 5.42 -9.45 -1.27
#